data_3da1903ff404f432161f73e0723ca8e5
#
_entry.id   3da1903ff404f432161f73e0723ca8e5
#
_cell.length_a   1.000
_cell.length_b   1.000
_cell.length_c   1.000
_cell.angle_alpha   90.00
_cell.angle_beta   90.00
_cell.angle_gamma   90.00
#
_symmetry.space_group_name_H-M   'P 1'
#
loop_
_entity.id
_entity.type
_entity.pdbx_description
1 polymer ?
#
loop_
_entity_poly.entity_id
_entity_poly.type
_entity_poly.pdbx_seq_one_letter_code
_entity_poly.pdbx_strand_id
1 'polypeptide(L)'
;SQNLILVYKRKRAPSEPDDSGSDGERMNDGADETCPGGWGEGCEVGEDDKKEKPMSEAYQVTPSVGVNIRSGPGTGYSKVGAYAQGTVVTVTATRDGWGQTEKGWVSLDYLEAVEAAQRVTDNGLRIQARYIDAGRKNRPGGVNPCGYITIHETGNAARGADAAAHGSYLNSAAGEAALVSWHYTVDDHAIVQHLPDGETAYHAGDGPKGTGNARSIGVEICVNADGDFAKARENAASLVRLLMEEHGTPIGHVVQHNHWNGKDCPYTIRHTSGAWEAFLALCEGGPCAKTNRQTVQARFGLAEETMDYLEAYRYGADLLQKLAAAN
;
A
#
# COMPACT_ATOMS: atom_id res chain seq x y z
N SER A 1 24.88 7.04 -5.63
CA SER A 1 23.76 7.89 -5.23
C SER A 1 23.39 7.53 -3.81
N GLN A 2 23.57 8.48 -2.87
CA GLN A 2 23.24 8.29 -1.47
C GLN A 2 21.77 8.68 -1.28
N ASN A 3 20.92 7.72 -0.90
CA ASN A 3 19.55 7.99 -0.50
C ASN A 3 19.56 8.69 0.86
N LEU A 4 19.16 9.96 0.87
CA LEU A 4 19.00 10.76 2.07
C LEU A 4 17.68 10.35 2.77
N ILE A 5 17.77 9.64 3.87
CA ILE A 5 16.61 9.30 4.71
C ILE A 5 16.36 10.49 5.65
N LEU A 6 15.30 11.24 5.43
CA LEU A 6 14.83 12.28 6.33
C LEU A 6 14.03 11.66 7.49
N VAL A 7 14.58 11.71 8.69
CA VAL A 7 13.94 11.24 9.94
C VAL A 7 13.15 12.38 10.56
N TYR A 8 11.83 12.30 10.58
CA TYR A 8 10.96 13.25 11.31
C TYR A 8 10.65 12.72 12.72
N LYS A 9 10.99 13.49 13.76
CA LYS A 9 10.65 13.17 15.16
C LYS A 9 9.23 13.62 15.49
N ARG A 10 8.33 12.70 15.79
CA ARG A 10 7.05 13.01 16.45
C ARG A 10 7.24 12.98 17.96
N LYS A 11 6.96 14.10 18.64
CA LYS A 11 6.83 14.14 20.11
C LYS A 11 5.51 13.48 20.51
N ARG A 12 5.57 12.51 21.43
CA ARG A 12 4.37 11.98 22.11
C ARG A 12 3.69 13.10 22.87
N ALA A 13 2.37 13.24 22.71
CA ALA A 13 1.55 14.06 23.58
C ALA A 13 1.42 13.38 24.98
N PRO A 14 1.35 14.17 26.08
CA PRO A 14 1.15 13.61 27.41
C PRO A 14 -0.24 12.97 27.51
N SER A 15 -0.33 11.81 28.17
CA SER A 15 -1.57 11.14 28.56
C SER A 15 -2.36 12.02 29.52
N GLU A 16 -3.63 12.28 29.21
CA GLU A 16 -4.58 12.93 30.15
C GLU A 16 -4.95 11.97 31.28
N PRO A 17 -5.24 12.48 32.49
CA PRO A 17 -5.55 11.64 33.64
C PRO A 17 -7.01 11.14 33.59
N ASP A 18 -7.20 9.90 34.05
CA ASP A 18 -8.46 9.22 34.35
C ASP A 18 -9.33 10.08 35.29
N ASP A 19 -10.55 10.35 34.89
CA ASP A 19 -11.59 10.86 35.81
C ASP A 19 -12.63 9.76 35.99
N SER A 20 -12.56 9.15 37.18
CA SER A 20 -13.55 8.20 37.72
C SER A 20 -14.60 8.93 38.52
N GLY A 21 -15.87 8.77 38.17
CA GLY A 21 -17.00 9.27 38.97
C GLY A 21 -18.34 8.76 38.47
N SER A 22 -18.74 7.69 38.98
CA SER A 22 -19.90 7.30 39.79
C SER A 22 -21.32 7.67 39.34
N ASP A 23 -22.16 6.63 39.43
CA ASP A 23 -23.56 6.56 39.92
C ASP A 23 -24.74 6.77 38.95
N GLY A 24 -25.59 5.77 38.95
CA GLY A 24 -27.03 5.98 38.73
C GLY A 24 -27.82 4.88 38.02
N GLU A 25 -28.13 3.83 38.75
CA GLU A 25 -29.44 3.18 38.93
C GLU A 25 -30.44 2.95 37.77
N ARG A 26 -30.73 1.63 37.60
CA ARG A 26 -32.07 0.91 37.56
C ARG A 26 -33.05 1.17 36.43
N MET A 27 -33.51 0.11 35.86
CA MET A 27 -34.71 -0.76 35.98
C MET A 27 -34.86 -1.55 34.67
N ASN A 28 -34.88 -2.85 34.68
CA ASN A 28 -35.82 -3.91 34.98
C ASN A 28 -37.05 -3.97 34.04
N ASP A 29 -37.19 -5.13 33.47
CA ASP A 29 -38.35 -5.93 33.06
C ASP A 29 -38.10 -6.61 31.72
N GLY A 30 -38.12 -7.91 31.51
CA GLY A 30 -38.84 -8.99 32.11
C GLY A 30 -39.23 -9.99 31.01
N ALA A 31 -39.21 -11.25 31.34
CA ALA A 31 -39.81 -12.44 30.68
C ALA A 31 -38.93 -13.16 29.63
N ASP A 32 -38.36 -14.28 29.98
CA ASP A 32 -38.82 -15.64 30.17
C ASP A 32 -39.17 -16.39 28.87
N GLU A 33 -38.41 -17.43 28.58
CA GLU A 33 -38.85 -18.78 28.31
C GLU A 33 -37.70 -19.76 27.97
N THR A 34 -37.47 -20.62 28.96
CA THR A 34 -37.22 -22.06 28.95
C THR A 34 -36.21 -22.70 28.03
N CYS A 35 -35.17 -23.23 28.69
CA CYS A 35 -34.45 -24.45 28.31
C CYS A 35 -35.22 -25.72 28.60
N PRO A 36 -34.95 -26.85 27.95
CA PRO A 36 -34.61 -28.03 28.72
C PRO A 36 -33.42 -28.89 28.25
N GLY A 37 -32.67 -29.33 29.25
CA GLY A 37 -31.97 -30.63 29.32
C GLY A 37 -30.58 -30.73 28.64
N GLY A 38 -29.48 -30.73 29.38
CA GLY A 38 -29.05 -31.78 30.26
C GLY A 38 -27.66 -32.31 29.91
N TRP A 39 -26.73 -32.44 30.91
CA TRP A 39 -25.43 -33.17 30.93
C TRP A 39 -24.25 -32.50 30.19
N GLY A 40 -23.20 -32.09 30.78
CA GLY A 40 -22.32 -32.50 31.83
C GLY A 40 -20.93 -31.97 31.59
N GLU A 41 -20.29 -31.45 32.60
CA GLU A 41 -18.86 -31.35 32.89
C GLU A 41 -17.88 -30.72 31.85
N GLY A 42 -17.17 -29.67 32.28
CA GLY A 42 -15.88 -29.27 31.71
C GLY A 42 -15.87 -27.95 30.96
N CYS A 43 -16.25 -26.80 31.57
CA CYS A 43 -15.76 -25.50 31.09
C CYS A 43 -14.34 -25.30 31.59
N GLU A 44 -13.39 -25.81 30.83
CA GLU A 44 -12.04 -25.25 30.84
C GLU A 44 -12.10 -23.91 30.12
N VAL A 45 -11.81 -22.83 30.82
CA VAL A 45 -11.58 -21.51 30.29
C VAL A 45 -10.34 -21.61 29.39
N GLY A 46 -10.58 -21.75 28.09
CA GLY A 46 -9.54 -21.64 27.07
C GLY A 46 -8.91 -20.26 27.18
N GLU A 47 -7.61 -20.26 27.43
CA GLU A 47 -6.75 -19.09 27.27
C GLU A 47 -7.05 -18.46 25.90
N ASP A 48 -7.41 -17.17 25.92
CA ASP A 48 -7.49 -16.33 24.73
C ASP A 48 -6.12 -16.34 24.04
N ASP A 49 -5.94 -17.26 23.11
CA ASP A 49 -4.89 -17.17 22.09
C ASP A 49 -5.19 -15.91 21.25
N LYS A 50 -4.71 -14.77 21.71
CA LYS A 50 -4.58 -13.58 20.89
C LYS A 50 -3.65 -13.94 19.74
N LYS A 51 -4.23 -14.42 18.62
CA LYS A 51 -3.52 -14.57 17.35
C LYS A 51 -2.84 -13.26 17.02
N GLU A 52 -1.53 -13.24 17.18
CA GLU A 52 -0.67 -12.14 16.78
C GLU A 52 -0.92 -11.87 15.27
N LYS A 53 -1.37 -10.67 14.97
CA LYS A 53 -1.49 -10.20 13.59
C LYS A 53 -0.05 -10.10 13.04
N PRO A 54 0.29 -10.74 11.91
CA PRO A 54 1.60 -10.58 11.31
C PRO A 54 1.77 -9.12 10.88
N MET A 55 2.61 -8.40 11.61
CA MET A 55 3.02 -7.04 11.29
C MET A 55 4.40 -7.11 10.65
N SER A 56 4.57 -6.45 9.52
CA SER A 56 5.90 -6.21 8.94
C SER A 56 6.13 -4.72 8.99
N GLU A 57 6.77 -4.24 10.05
CA GLU A 57 7.07 -2.82 10.24
C GLU A 57 8.59 -2.62 10.38
N ALA A 58 9.11 -1.56 9.76
CA ALA A 58 10.51 -1.18 9.86
C ALA A 58 10.73 -0.34 11.12
N TYR A 59 11.79 -0.65 11.86
CA TYR A 59 12.21 0.08 13.05
C TYR A 59 13.69 0.40 12.98
N GLN A 60 14.09 1.55 13.54
CA GLN A 60 15.47 1.94 13.69
C GLN A 60 15.92 1.79 15.15
N VAL A 61 17.09 1.22 15.36
CA VAL A 61 17.73 1.09 16.67
C VAL A 61 18.19 2.47 17.15
N THR A 62 17.69 2.92 18.30
CA THR A 62 17.95 4.29 18.82
C THR A 62 19.13 4.39 19.82
N PRO A 63 19.42 3.40 20.71
CA PRO A 63 20.50 3.56 21.69
C PRO A 63 21.89 3.61 21.06
N SER A 64 22.76 4.50 21.55
CA SER A 64 24.15 4.61 21.10
C SER A 64 24.98 3.33 21.31
N VAL A 65 24.61 2.53 22.28
CA VAL A 65 25.25 1.22 22.57
C VAL A 65 24.64 0.07 21.75
N GLY A 66 23.64 0.37 20.91
CA GLY A 66 22.90 -0.64 20.17
C GLY A 66 21.88 -1.40 21.01
N VAL A 67 21.28 -2.46 20.45
CA VAL A 67 20.30 -3.31 21.12
C VAL A 67 20.70 -4.78 21.03
N ASN A 68 20.55 -5.53 22.13
CA ASN A 68 20.82 -6.96 22.16
C ASN A 68 19.72 -7.74 21.43
N ILE A 69 20.11 -8.72 20.63
CA ILE A 69 19.23 -9.71 20.02
C ILE A 69 19.19 -10.92 20.95
N ARG A 70 17.99 -11.44 21.23
CA ARG A 70 17.78 -12.59 22.12
C ARG A 70 17.07 -13.73 21.40
N SER A 71 17.23 -14.94 21.94
CA SER A 71 16.60 -16.14 21.37
C SER A 71 15.08 -16.21 21.59
N GLY A 72 14.52 -15.31 22.41
CA GLY A 72 13.09 -15.23 22.71
C GLY A 72 12.70 -13.86 23.28
N PRO A 73 11.38 -13.58 23.42
CA PRO A 73 10.85 -12.31 23.85
C PRO A 73 11.00 -12.09 25.37
N GLY A 74 12.15 -11.58 25.79
CA GLY A 74 12.41 -11.28 27.20
C GLY A 74 13.88 -11.24 27.58
N THR A 75 14.20 -10.56 28.67
CA THR A 75 15.57 -10.44 29.20
C THR A 75 16.15 -11.75 29.74
N GLY A 76 15.30 -12.73 30.06
CA GLY A 76 15.71 -14.07 30.52
C GLY A 76 16.23 -14.98 29.39
N TYR A 77 15.98 -14.65 28.13
CA TYR A 77 16.48 -15.42 27.00
C TYR A 77 17.93 -15.09 26.66
N SER A 78 18.65 -16.07 26.12
CA SER A 78 20.06 -15.94 25.77
C SER A 78 20.29 -14.83 24.75
N LYS A 79 21.37 -14.07 24.94
CA LYS A 79 21.85 -13.11 23.93
C LYS A 79 22.46 -13.88 22.75
N VAL A 80 21.93 -13.66 21.54
CA VAL A 80 22.40 -14.30 20.30
C VAL A 80 23.11 -13.34 19.35
N GLY A 81 23.10 -12.02 19.65
CA GLY A 81 23.74 -10.99 18.86
C GLY A 81 23.43 -9.59 19.37
N ALA A 82 23.72 -8.60 18.53
CA ALA A 82 23.31 -7.22 18.75
C ALA A 82 23.16 -6.50 17.41
N TYR A 83 22.29 -5.48 17.37
CA TYR A 83 22.24 -4.47 16.30
C TYR A 83 22.88 -3.18 16.79
N ALA A 84 23.64 -2.53 15.94
CA ALA A 84 24.23 -1.20 16.22
C ALA A 84 23.16 -0.09 16.15
N GLN A 85 23.45 1.06 16.77
CA GLN A 85 22.64 2.26 16.60
C GLN A 85 22.45 2.60 15.11
N GLY A 86 21.27 3.04 14.75
CA GLY A 86 20.92 3.43 13.38
C GLY A 86 20.59 2.25 12.46
N THR A 87 20.79 0.99 12.90
CA THR A 87 20.39 -0.18 12.11
C THR A 87 18.89 -0.18 11.94
N VAL A 88 18.41 -0.31 10.69
CA VAL A 88 16.99 -0.53 10.39
C VAL A 88 16.73 -2.03 10.39
N VAL A 89 15.72 -2.45 11.16
CA VAL A 89 15.29 -3.85 11.29
C VAL A 89 13.81 -3.98 10.96
N THR A 90 13.43 -5.09 10.35
CA THR A 90 12.02 -5.43 10.13
C THR A 90 11.52 -6.27 11.30
N VAL A 91 10.45 -5.82 11.95
CA VAL A 91 9.75 -6.57 12.99
C VAL A 91 8.56 -7.27 12.34
N THR A 92 8.57 -8.61 12.42
CA THR A 92 7.56 -9.48 11.78
C THR A 92 6.49 -9.97 12.74
N ALA A 93 6.76 -9.92 14.04
CA ALA A 93 5.78 -10.24 15.10
C ALA A 93 6.16 -9.48 16.38
N THR A 94 5.19 -9.24 17.24
CA THR A 94 5.39 -8.59 18.54
C THR A 94 4.84 -9.45 19.67
N ARG A 95 5.54 -9.52 20.80
CA ARG A 95 5.10 -10.20 22.00
C ARG A 95 5.69 -9.53 23.24
N ASP A 96 4.86 -9.19 24.21
CA ASP A 96 5.25 -8.66 25.53
C ASP A 96 6.27 -7.49 25.46
N GLY A 97 6.12 -6.56 24.50
CA GLY A 97 7.05 -5.44 24.29
C GLY A 97 8.34 -5.81 23.55
N TRP A 98 8.40 -7.02 22.96
CA TRP A 98 9.50 -7.49 22.13
C TRP A 98 9.07 -7.64 20.68
N GLY A 99 9.95 -7.28 19.74
CA GLY A 99 9.79 -7.45 18.31
C GLY A 99 10.65 -8.58 17.77
N GLN A 100 10.06 -9.47 16.97
CA GLN A 100 10.78 -10.53 16.28
C GLN A 100 11.38 -9.98 14.99
N THR A 101 12.70 -10.16 14.82
CA THR A 101 13.44 -9.82 13.61
C THR A 101 14.02 -11.11 12.98
N GLU A 102 14.63 -11.00 11.80
CA GLU A 102 15.31 -12.13 11.13
C GLU A 102 16.36 -12.84 11.99
N LYS A 103 17.01 -12.11 12.93
CA LYS A 103 18.08 -12.63 13.78
C LYS A 103 17.64 -13.02 15.18
N GLY A 104 16.38 -12.75 15.55
CA GLY A 104 15.82 -13.03 16.87
C GLY A 104 15.02 -11.86 17.43
N TRP A 105 14.84 -11.83 18.74
CA TRP A 105 13.96 -10.89 19.43
C TRP A 105 14.73 -9.68 19.97
N VAL A 106 14.17 -8.50 19.82
CA VAL A 106 14.69 -7.22 20.33
C VAL A 106 13.60 -6.49 21.11
N SER A 107 13.96 -5.75 22.17
CA SER A 107 12.99 -4.93 22.91
C SER A 107 12.55 -3.75 22.05
N LEU A 108 11.24 -3.55 21.95
CA LEU A 108 10.64 -2.42 21.22
C LEU A 108 10.94 -1.08 21.90
N ASP A 109 11.29 -1.03 23.20
CA ASP A 109 11.67 0.18 23.91
C ASP A 109 12.94 0.84 23.34
N TYR A 110 13.75 0.08 22.61
CA TYR A 110 14.99 0.53 21.97
C TYR A 110 14.86 0.73 20.47
N LEU A 111 13.63 0.66 19.96
CA LEU A 111 13.31 0.81 18.56
C LEU A 111 12.39 2.01 18.35
N GLU A 112 12.67 2.81 17.35
CA GLU A 112 11.78 3.84 16.85
C GLU A 112 11.21 3.37 15.50
N ALA A 113 9.89 3.42 15.35
CA ALA A 113 9.27 3.06 14.08
C ALA A 113 9.82 3.98 12.97
N VAL A 114 10.42 3.38 11.96
CA VAL A 114 10.78 4.09 10.74
C VAL A 114 9.52 4.10 9.89
N GLU A 115 8.88 5.25 9.77
CA GLU A 115 7.91 5.39 8.69
C GLU A 115 8.68 5.04 7.40
N ALA A 116 8.34 3.91 6.79
CA ALA A 116 8.86 3.56 5.48
C ALA A 116 8.71 4.80 4.61
N ALA A 117 9.80 5.27 4.01
CA ALA A 117 9.76 6.45 3.16
C ALA A 117 8.58 6.25 2.22
N GLN A 118 7.53 7.07 2.41
CA GLN A 118 6.27 6.86 1.75
C GLN A 118 6.53 6.96 0.25
N ARG A 119 6.35 5.85 -0.47
CA ARG A 119 6.55 5.83 -1.92
C ARG A 119 5.61 6.84 -2.56
N VAL A 120 6.20 7.77 -3.29
CA VAL A 120 5.49 8.86 -3.95
C VAL A 120 5.90 8.85 -5.42
N THR A 121 4.94 8.89 -6.29
CA THR A 121 5.18 8.99 -7.74
C THR A 121 5.65 10.39 -8.13
N ASP A 122 6.22 10.55 -9.31
CA ASP A 122 6.75 11.83 -9.82
C ASP A 122 5.68 12.93 -10.01
N ASN A 123 4.40 12.55 -10.08
CA ASN A 123 3.27 13.49 -10.07
C ASN A 123 2.71 13.80 -8.68
N GLY A 124 3.38 13.32 -7.61
CA GLY A 124 3.07 13.64 -6.23
C GLY A 124 2.05 12.73 -5.55
N LEU A 125 1.52 11.70 -6.21
CA LEU A 125 0.61 10.75 -5.58
C LEU A 125 1.35 9.79 -4.67
N ARG A 126 0.84 9.66 -3.44
CA ARG A 126 1.33 8.71 -2.44
C ARG A 126 0.74 7.33 -2.67
N ILE A 127 1.57 6.30 -2.61
CA ILE A 127 1.12 4.91 -2.69
C ILE A 127 0.61 4.49 -1.31
N GLN A 128 -0.67 4.11 -1.25
CA GLN A 128 -1.35 3.65 -0.04
C GLN A 128 -1.27 2.12 0.04
N ALA A 129 -0.52 1.58 0.98
CA ALA A 129 -0.47 0.14 1.18
C ALA A 129 -1.76 -0.36 1.88
N ARG A 130 -2.48 -1.25 1.21
CA ARG A 130 -3.64 -2.00 1.71
C ARG A 130 -3.53 -3.44 1.27
N TYR A 131 -2.58 -4.15 1.85
CA TYR A 131 -2.26 -5.51 1.45
C TYR A 131 -3.41 -6.48 1.71
N ILE A 132 -3.54 -7.45 0.80
CA ILE A 132 -4.36 -8.64 1.02
C ILE A 132 -3.79 -9.35 2.25
N ASP A 133 -4.63 -9.74 3.19
CA ASP A 133 -4.20 -10.41 4.42
C ASP A 133 -3.39 -11.67 4.11
N ALA A 134 -2.32 -11.89 4.88
CA ALA A 134 -1.52 -13.09 4.74
C ALA A 134 -2.36 -14.36 5.00
N GLY A 135 -2.11 -15.40 4.20
CA GLY A 135 -2.84 -16.67 4.31
C GLY A 135 -4.17 -16.74 3.54
N ARG A 136 -4.64 -15.64 2.93
CA ARG A 136 -5.77 -15.70 2.01
C ARG A 136 -5.38 -16.45 0.73
N LYS A 137 -6.33 -17.21 0.16
CA LYS A 137 -6.10 -18.05 -1.03
C LYS A 137 -5.73 -17.24 -2.28
N ASN A 138 -6.18 -15.99 -2.37
CA ASN A 138 -5.85 -15.07 -3.46
C ASN A 138 -4.53 -14.30 -3.24
N ARG A 139 -3.77 -14.59 -2.17
CA ARG A 139 -2.40 -14.12 -1.97
C ARG A 139 -1.43 -15.31 -2.01
N PRO A 140 -0.87 -15.64 -3.19
CA PRO A 140 -0.10 -16.87 -3.39
C PRO A 140 1.24 -16.90 -2.65
N GLY A 141 1.82 -15.73 -2.30
CA GLY A 141 3.04 -15.64 -1.48
C GLY A 141 4.33 -16.14 -2.16
N GLY A 142 4.32 -16.38 -3.46
CA GLY A 142 5.51 -16.76 -4.23
C GLY A 142 6.42 -15.55 -4.51
N VAL A 143 7.67 -15.81 -4.95
CA VAL A 143 8.63 -14.75 -5.30
C VAL A 143 8.37 -14.24 -6.72
N ASN A 144 8.16 -12.92 -6.86
CA ASN A 144 8.08 -12.20 -8.13
C ASN A 144 9.39 -11.43 -8.38
N PRO A 145 10.16 -11.73 -9.43
CA PRO A 145 11.38 -10.99 -9.77
C PRO A 145 11.11 -9.64 -10.45
N CYS A 146 9.86 -9.20 -10.59
CA CYS A 146 9.44 -7.92 -11.17
C CYS A 146 9.97 -7.69 -12.61
N GLY A 147 10.06 -8.76 -13.41
CA GLY A 147 10.63 -8.69 -14.76
C GLY A 147 9.72 -8.02 -15.80
N TYR A 148 8.44 -7.85 -15.50
CA TYR A 148 7.44 -7.21 -16.34
C TYR A 148 6.50 -6.34 -15.51
N ILE A 149 5.82 -5.40 -16.17
CA ILE A 149 4.69 -4.65 -15.62
C ILE A 149 3.50 -4.88 -16.55
N THR A 150 2.41 -5.43 -16.02
CA THR A 150 1.21 -5.75 -16.79
C THR A 150 0.11 -4.76 -16.52
N ILE A 151 -0.37 -4.11 -17.57
CA ILE A 151 -1.42 -3.10 -17.51
C ILE A 151 -2.77 -3.75 -17.78
N HIS A 152 -3.72 -3.44 -16.89
CA HIS A 152 -5.12 -3.85 -16.94
C HIS A 152 -6.04 -2.66 -16.83
N GLU A 153 -7.29 -2.85 -17.18
CA GLU A 153 -8.41 -2.01 -16.77
C GLU A 153 -9.34 -2.86 -15.91
N THR A 154 -9.85 -2.27 -14.81
CA THR A 154 -10.70 -2.98 -13.85
C THR A 154 -11.99 -3.55 -14.45
N GLY A 155 -12.41 -3.04 -15.61
CA GLY A 155 -13.65 -3.45 -16.30
C GLY A 155 -14.92 -3.18 -15.48
N ASN A 156 -14.83 -2.43 -14.39
CA ASN A 156 -15.94 -2.10 -13.51
C ASN A 156 -16.29 -0.61 -13.64
N ALA A 157 -17.31 -0.32 -14.45
CA ALA A 157 -17.80 1.04 -14.67
C ALA A 157 -18.79 1.53 -13.61
N ALA A 158 -19.07 0.77 -12.55
CA ALA A 158 -19.97 1.19 -11.49
C ALA A 158 -19.43 2.45 -10.79
N ARG A 159 -20.33 3.37 -10.42
CA ARG A 159 -19.95 4.55 -9.60
C ARG A 159 -19.37 4.10 -8.27
N GLY A 160 -18.30 4.75 -7.84
CA GLY A 160 -17.57 4.38 -6.61
C GLY A 160 -16.70 3.14 -6.73
N ALA A 161 -16.51 2.55 -7.94
CA ALA A 161 -15.57 1.46 -8.17
C ALA A 161 -14.14 2.00 -8.36
N ASP A 162 -13.67 2.75 -7.37
CA ASP A 162 -12.36 3.38 -7.27
C ASP A 162 -11.27 2.40 -6.77
N ALA A 163 -10.05 2.89 -6.60
CA ALA A 163 -8.92 2.08 -6.12
C ALA A 163 -9.15 1.53 -4.70
N ALA A 164 -9.80 2.29 -3.83
CA ALA A 164 -10.11 1.88 -2.46
C ALA A 164 -11.17 0.77 -2.41
N ALA A 165 -12.20 0.86 -3.26
CA ALA A 165 -13.23 -0.16 -3.40
C ALA A 165 -12.66 -1.49 -3.89
N HIS A 166 -11.72 -1.46 -4.86
CA HIS A 166 -11.03 -2.65 -5.35
C HIS A 166 -10.13 -3.28 -4.27
N GLY A 167 -9.46 -2.47 -3.44
CA GLY A 167 -8.72 -2.97 -2.28
C GLY A 167 -9.62 -3.67 -1.25
N SER A 168 -10.80 -3.13 -1.02
CA SER A 168 -11.81 -3.76 -0.16
C SER A 168 -12.34 -5.08 -0.75
N TYR A 169 -12.56 -5.13 -2.07
CA TYR A 169 -12.96 -6.35 -2.77
C TYR A 169 -11.91 -7.45 -2.62
N LEU A 170 -10.63 -7.17 -2.85
CA LEU A 170 -9.56 -8.16 -2.75
C LEU A 170 -9.44 -8.78 -1.35
N ASN A 171 -9.77 -8.02 -0.30
CA ASN A 171 -9.82 -8.49 1.08
C ASN A 171 -11.18 -9.08 1.50
N SER A 172 -12.15 -9.17 0.58
CA SER A 172 -13.46 -9.78 0.84
C SER A 172 -13.46 -11.29 0.60
N ALA A 173 -14.50 -11.96 1.11
CA ALA A 173 -14.74 -13.38 0.81
C ALA A 173 -14.98 -13.62 -0.70
N ALA A 174 -15.57 -12.66 -1.42
CA ALA A 174 -15.80 -12.75 -2.86
C ALA A 174 -14.48 -12.68 -3.63
N GLY A 175 -13.58 -11.77 -3.29
CA GLY A 175 -12.25 -11.67 -3.90
C GLY A 175 -11.39 -12.91 -3.65
N GLU A 176 -11.45 -13.47 -2.44
CA GLU A 176 -10.77 -14.71 -2.12
C GLU A 176 -11.34 -15.91 -2.91
N ALA A 177 -12.66 -16.01 -3.01
CA ALA A 177 -13.33 -17.09 -3.76
C ALA A 177 -13.06 -17.00 -5.26
N ALA A 178 -12.91 -15.79 -5.80
CA ALA A 178 -12.57 -15.57 -7.21
C ALA A 178 -11.11 -15.96 -7.54
N LEU A 179 -10.26 -16.13 -6.52
CA LEU A 179 -8.82 -16.43 -6.67
C LEU A 179 -8.11 -15.44 -7.60
N VAL A 180 -8.42 -14.15 -7.44
CA VAL A 180 -7.79 -13.05 -8.20
C VAL A 180 -7.03 -12.14 -7.26
N SER A 181 -5.90 -11.63 -7.72
CA SER A 181 -5.13 -10.60 -7.05
C SER A 181 -4.24 -9.86 -8.03
N TRP A 182 -3.90 -8.64 -7.71
CA TRP A 182 -2.97 -7.80 -8.45
C TRP A 182 -2.23 -6.87 -7.49
N HIS A 183 -1.19 -6.18 -7.97
CA HIS A 183 -0.33 -5.41 -7.10
C HIS A 183 -0.87 -4.02 -6.83
N TYR A 184 -1.40 -3.33 -7.84
CA TYR A 184 -1.85 -1.95 -7.73
C TYR A 184 -3.20 -1.73 -8.39
N THR A 185 -4.03 -0.91 -7.77
CA THR A 185 -5.15 -0.25 -8.43
C THR A 185 -4.91 1.26 -8.42
N VAL A 186 -5.18 1.90 -9.57
CA VAL A 186 -4.95 3.32 -9.79
C VAL A 186 -6.23 3.95 -10.31
N ASP A 187 -6.66 5.03 -9.67
CA ASP A 187 -7.74 5.90 -10.15
C ASP A 187 -7.24 7.34 -10.39
N ASP A 188 -8.14 8.28 -10.58
CA ASP A 188 -7.82 9.68 -10.87
C ASP A 188 -7.22 10.46 -9.70
N HIS A 189 -7.24 9.92 -8.48
CA HIS A 189 -6.76 10.61 -7.27
C HIS A 189 -5.98 9.72 -6.29
N ALA A 190 -5.93 8.40 -6.50
CA ALA A 190 -5.29 7.47 -5.58
C ALA A 190 -4.52 6.33 -6.28
N ILE A 191 -3.50 5.83 -5.59
CA ILE A 191 -2.78 4.60 -5.91
C ILE A 191 -2.83 3.71 -4.68
N VAL A 192 -3.42 2.53 -4.80
CA VAL A 192 -3.52 1.55 -3.71
C VAL A 192 -2.72 0.30 -4.06
N GLN A 193 -1.78 -0.07 -3.19
CA GLN A 193 -0.98 -1.29 -3.32
C GLN A 193 -1.59 -2.42 -2.51
N HIS A 194 -1.83 -3.57 -3.15
CA HIS A 194 -2.51 -4.74 -2.57
C HIS A 194 -1.59 -5.92 -2.26
N LEU A 195 -0.44 -5.98 -2.91
CA LEU A 195 0.62 -6.97 -2.68
C LEU A 195 1.98 -6.27 -2.73
N PRO A 196 2.98 -6.74 -1.95
CA PRO A 196 4.37 -6.36 -2.19
C PRO A 196 4.79 -6.69 -3.62
N ASP A 197 5.59 -5.84 -4.25
CA ASP A 197 6.03 -6.03 -5.64
C ASP A 197 6.74 -7.36 -5.86
N GLY A 198 7.52 -7.80 -4.87
CA GLY A 198 8.26 -9.06 -4.89
C GLY A 198 7.43 -10.32 -4.62
N GLU A 199 6.10 -10.22 -4.47
CA GLU A 199 5.21 -11.38 -4.36
C GLU A 199 4.51 -11.66 -5.70
N THR A 200 4.18 -12.94 -5.97
CA THR A 200 3.39 -13.31 -7.15
C THR A 200 1.91 -12.96 -6.97
N ALA A 201 1.19 -12.76 -8.07
CA ALA A 201 -0.25 -12.45 -8.05
C ALA A 201 -1.02 -13.29 -9.09
N TYR A 202 -2.35 -13.31 -8.99
CA TYR A 202 -3.24 -13.99 -9.93
C TYR A 202 -4.01 -12.99 -10.79
N HIS A 203 -3.34 -12.36 -11.77
CA HIS A 203 -3.94 -11.31 -12.62
C HIS A 203 -3.86 -11.58 -14.13
N ALA A 204 -2.89 -12.39 -14.56
CA ALA A 204 -2.60 -12.56 -15.99
C ALA A 204 -3.35 -13.73 -16.64
N GLY A 205 -3.97 -14.60 -15.84
CA GLY A 205 -4.75 -15.72 -16.34
C GLY A 205 -3.95 -16.79 -17.11
N ASP A 206 -2.63 -16.80 -16.96
CA ASP A 206 -1.70 -17.75 -17.62
C ASP A 206 -1.26 -18.89 -16.69
N GLY A 207 -1.98 -19.06 -15.58
CA GLY A 207 -1.74 -20.10 -14.57
C GLY A 207 -0.74 -19.69 -13.49
N PRO A 208 -0.66 -20.45 -12.38
CA PRO A 208 0.11 -20.05 -11.19
C PRO A 208 1.64 -19.98 -11.43
N LYS A 209 2.15 -20.60 -12.49
CA LYS A 209 3.57 -20.55 -12.90
C LYS A 209 3.78 -19.81 -14.22
N GLY A 210 2.71 -19.25 -14.80
CA GLY A 210 2.80 -18.45 -16.01
C GLY A 210 3.62 -17.20 -15.80
N THR A 211 4.29 -16.72 -16.82
CA THR A 211 5.20 -15.58 -16.72
C THR A 211 4.47 -14.32 -16.25
N GLY A 212 3.24 -14.11 -16.70
CA GLY A 212 2.42 -12.98 -16.31
C GLY A 212 2.11 -12.98 -14.81
N ASN A 213 1.64 -14.09 -14.25
CA ASN A 213 1.35 -14.19 -12.82
C ASN A 213 2.60 -14.27 -11.94
N ALA A 214 3.65 -14.96 -12.41
CA ALA A 214 4.81 -15.27 -11.57
C ALA A 214 5.94 -14.23 -11.65
N ARG A 215 5.97 -13.38 -12.68
CA ARG A 215 7.11 -12.50 -12.96
C ARG A 215 6.72 -11.07 -13.34
N SER A 216 5.46 -10.70 -13.21
CA SER A 216 5.03 -9.32 -13.50
C SER A 216 4.32 -8.65 -12.34
N ILE A 217 4.41 -7.33 -12.30
CA ILE A 217 3.62 -6.46 -11.42
C ILE A 217 2.33 -6.11 -12.15
N GLY A 218 1.17 -6.52 -11.63
CA GLY A 218 -0.14 -6.19 -12.21
C GLY A 218 -0.62 -4.82 -11.73
N VAL A 219 -0.96 -3.93 -12.67
CA VAL A 219 -1.51 -2.60 -12.44
C VAL A 219 -2.88 -2.49 -13.08
N GLU A 220 -3.91 -2.32 -12.28
CA GLU A 220 -5.30 -2.14 -12.69
C GLU A 220 -5.66 -0.65 -12.72
N ILE A 221 -6.08 -0.13 -13.88
CA ILE A 221 -6.56 1.24 -14.04
C ILE A 221 -8.08 1.25 -13.90
N CYS A 222 -8.61 2.08 -13.01
CA CYS A 222 -10.04 2.23 -12.79
C CYS A 222 -10.75 2.86 -14.00
N VAL A 223 -11.96 2.34 -14.30
CA VAL A 223 -12.84 2.80 -15.38
C VAL A 223 -14.22 3.19 -14.84
N ASN A 224 -14.33 3.50 -13.55
CA ASN A 224 -15.59 3.87 -12.90
C ASN A 224 -16.19 5.14 -13.52
N ALA A 225 -17.53 5.16 -13.67
CA ALA A 225 -18.25 6.20 -14.39
C ALA A 225 -18.20 7.60 -13.75
N ASP A 226 -17.78 7.70 -12.49
CA ASP A 226 -17.61 8.95 -11.73
C ASP A 226 -16.15 9.38 -11.57
N GLY A 227 -15.20 8.63 -12.18
CA GLY A 227 -13.78 8.98 -12.24
C GLY A 227 -13.38 9.60 -13.57
N ASP A 228 -12.19 10.22 -13.58
CA ASP A 228 -11.52 10.70 -14.79
C ASP A 228 -10.53 9.65 -15.30
N PHE A 229 -10.91 8.89 -16.31
CA PHE A 229 -10.06 7.84 -16.89
C PHE A 229 -8.76 8.39 -17.51
N ALA A 230 -8.78 9.61 -18.09
CA ALA A 230 -7.56 10.21 -18.63
C ALA A 230 -6.56 10.48 -17.50
N LYS A 231 -7.03 11.00 -16.37
CA LYS A 231 -6.23 11.22 -15.18
C LYS A 231 -5.75 9.94 -14.53
N ALA A 232 -6.60 8.90 -14.44
CA ALA A 232 -6.21 7.58 -13.95
C ALA A 232 -5.06 6.96 -14.78
N ARG A 233 -5.09 7.12 -16.12
CA ARG A 233 -3.99 6.69 -17.01
C ARG A 233 -2.70 7.46 -16.76
N GLU A 234 -2.76 8.77 -16.56
CA GLU A 234 -1.59 9.59 -16.22
C GLU A 234 -0.98 9.15 -14.89
N ASN A 235 -1.81 8.91 -13.88
CA ASN A 235 -1.39 8.41 -12.58
C ASN A 235 -0.76 7.01 -12.68
N ALA A 236 -1.36 6.12 -13.49
CA ALA A 236 -0.81 4.80 -13.76
C ALA A 236 0.55 4.87 -14.47
N ALA A 237 0.72 5.76 -15.45
CA ALA A 237 2.00 5.96 -16.11
C ALA A 237 3.07 6.48 -15.13
N SER A 238 2.70 7.37 -14.20
CA SER A 238 3.57 7.86 -13.15
C SER A 238 4.00 6.74 -12.19
N LEU A 239 3.08 5.85 -11.81
CA LEU A 239 3.41 4.63 -11.06
C LEU A 239 4.34 3.71 -11.86
N VAL A 240 4.06 3.49 -13.14
CA VAL A 240 4.89 2.62 -13.99
C VAL A 240 6.32 3.14 -14.08
N ARG A 241 6.54 4.46 -14.23
CA ARG A 241 7.90 5.05 -14.19
C ARG A 241 8.64 4.73 -12.91
N LEU A 242 7.97 4.90 -11.76
CA LEU A 242 8.54 4.57 -10.46
C LEU A 242 8.92 3.09 -10.39
N LEU A 243 8.03 2.18 -10.81
CA LEU A 243 8.28 0.73 -10.81
C LEU A 243 9.42 0.35 -11.77
N MET A 244 9.49 0.97 -12.94
CA MET A 244 10.60 0.78 -13.90
C MET A 244 11.93 1.18 -13.28
N GLU A 245 11.99 2.31 -12.56
CA GLU A 245 13.19 2.77 -11.87
C GLU A 245 13.59 1.85 -10.73
N GLU A 246 12.64 1.47 -9.86
CA GLU A 246 12.90 0.65 -8.68
C GLU A 246 13.36 -0.76 -9.02
N HIS A 247 12.80 -1.37 -10.08
CA HIS A 247 13.05 -2.77 -10.45
C HIS A 247 13.96 -2.94 -11.68
N GLY A 248 14.34 -1.86 -12.34
CA GLY A 248 15.13 -1.93 -13.58
C GLY A 248 14.34 -2.55 -14.74
N THR A 249 13.00 -2.52 -14.71
CA THR A 249 12.13 -3.09 -15.75
C THR A 249 12.17 -2.19 -16.99
N PRO A 250 12.60 -2.68 -18.17
CA PRO A 250 12.65 -1.84 -19.36
C PRO A 250 11.25 -1.58 -19.93
N ILE A 251 11.05 -0.47 -20.65
CA ILE A 251 9.77 -0.09 -21.25
C ILE A 251 9.17 -1.20 -22.15
N GLY A 252 10.00 -1.95 -22.86
CA GLY A 252 9.54 -3.08 -23.69
C GLY A 252 8.95 -4.25 -22.89
N HIS A 253 9.08 -4.23 -21.57
CA HIS A 253 8.45 -5.18 -20.64
C HIS A 253 7.21 -4.60 -19.92
N VAL A 254 6.80 -3.40 -20.27
CA VAL A 254 5.47 -2.88 -19.94
C VAL A 254 4.51 -3.41 -20.99
N VAL A 255 3.62 -4.30 -20.59
CA VAL A 255 2.78 -5.06 -21.51
C VAL A 255 1.30 -4.99 -21.13
N GLN A 256 0.43 -5.23 -22.10
CA GLN A 256 -1.01 -5.39 -21.85
C GLN A 256 -1.31 -6.78 -21.31
N HIS A 257 -2.40 -6.96 -20.55
CA HIS A 257 -2.88 -8.30 -20.16
C HIS A 257 -3.06 -9.23 -21.38
N ASN A 258 -3.51 -8.69 -22.50
CA ASN A 258 -3.65 -9.39 -23.77
C ASN A 258 -2.39 -10.17 -24.20
N HIS A 259 -1.20 -9.66 -23.84
CA HIS A 259 0.09 -10.28 -24.15
C HIS A 259 0.20 -11.74 -23.63
N TRP A 260 -0.42 -12.04 -22.48
CA TRP A 260 -0.24 -13.32 -21.81
C TRP A 260 -1.18 -14.42 -22.30
N ASN A 261 -2.46 -14.10 -22.54
CA ASN A 261 -3.48 -15.09 -22.83
C ASN A 261 -4.50 -14.66 -23.89
N GLY A 262 -4.30 -13.50 -24.55
CA GLY A 262 -5.19 -12.98 -25.57
C GLY A 262 -6.46 -12.30 -25.04
N LYS A 263 -6.64 -12.18 -23.71
CA LYS A 263 -7.78 -11.46 -23.12
C LYS A 263 -7.84 -10.03 -23.63
N ASP A 264 -9.03 -9.55 -23.99
CA ASP A 264 -9.23 -8.17 -24.42
C ASP A 264 -9.17 -7.18 -23.23
N CYS A 265 -7.96 -6.95 -22.75
CA CYS A 265 -7.63 -6.10 -21.61
C CYS A 265 -6.22 -5.51 -21.81
N PRO A 266 -6.01 -4.22 -21.55
CA PRO A 266 -6.95 -3.16 -21.11
C PRO A 266 -7.92 -2.74 -22.24
N TYR A 267 -9.22 -2.81 -22.00
CA TYR A 267 -10.23 -2.70 -23.06
C TYR A 267 -10.25 -1.32 -23.73
N THR A 268 -10.41 -0.25 -22.98
CA THR A 268 -10.56 1.11 -23.52
C THR A 268 -9.28 1.55 -24.25
N ILE A 269 -8.12 1.25 -23.69
CA ILE A 269 -6.83 1.57 -24.31
C ILE A 269 -6.67 0.80 -25.62
N ARG A 270 -7.04 -0.46 -25.69
CA ARG A 270 -6.94 -1.29 -26.90
C ARG A 270 -7.89 -0.87 -28.02
N HIS A 271 -9.06 -0.38 -27.64
CA HIS A 271 -10.10 0.06 -28.60
C HIS A 271 -10.02 1.54 -28.98
N THR A 272 -9.01 2.26 -28.46
CA THR A 272 -8.74 3.66 -28.83
C THR A 272 -7.46 3.71 -29.65
N SER A 273 -7.56 4.19 -30.90
CA SER A 273 -6.40 4.26 -31.81
C SER A 273 -5.26 5.09 -31.21
N GLY A 274 -4.05 4.52 -31.19
CA GLY A 274 -2.83 5.16 -30.66
C GLY A 274 -2.77 5.31 -29.14
N ALA A 275 -3.78 4.82 -28.39
CA ALA A 275 -3.82 5.03 -26.94
C ALA A 275 -2.78 4.20 -26.18
N TRP A 276 -2.41 3.02 -26.69
CA TRP A 276 -1.35 2.22 -26.09
C TRP A 276 0.03 2.87 -26.28
N GLU A 277 0.33 3.32 -27.47
CA GLU A 277 1.57 4.04 -27.79
C GLU A 277 1.66 5.35 -26.99
N ALA A 278 0.56 6.06 -26.86
CA ALA A 278 0.47 7.26 -26.02
C ALA A 278 0.70 6.93 -24.53
N PHE A 279 0.17 5.83 -24.03
CA PHE A 279 0.41 5.37 -22.65
C PHE A 279 1.89 5.01 -22.43
N LEU A 280 2.52 4.27 -23.37
CA LEU A 280 3.94 3.96 -23.28
C LEU A 280 4.80 5.22 -23.32
N ALA A 281 4.45 6.19 -24.17
CA ALA A 281 5.15 7.48 -24.20
C ALA A 281 5.07 8.23 -22.87
N LEU A 282 3.93 8.18 -22.19
CA LEU A 282 3.79 8.69 -20.81
C LEU A 282 4.71 7.93 -19.84
N CYS A 283 4.82 6.60 -19.98
CA CYS A 283 5.70 5.78 -19.12
C CYS A 283 7.20 6.04 -19.37
N GLU A 284 7.61 6.46 -20.57
CA GLU A 284 9.01 6.79 -20.90
C GLU A 284 9.43 8.19 -20.41
N GLY A 285 8.53 8.92 -19.76
CA GLY A 285 8.81 10.32 -19.37
C GLY A 285 8.66 11.29 -20.53
N GLY A 286 8.00 10.87 -21.63
CA GLY A 286 7.28 11.81 -22.48
C GLY A 286 6.44 12.69 -21.55
N PRO A 287 6.25 13.99 -21.82
CA PRO A 287 5.71 14.88 -20.81
C PRO A 287 4.43 14.28 -20.24
N CYS A 288 4.50 13.66 -19.07
CA CYS A 288 3.49 13.92 -18.05
C CYS A 288 3.46 15.43 -18.05
N ALA A 289 2.44 16.03 -18.62
CA ALA A 289 2.35 17.46 -18.60
C ALA A 289 2.53 17.83 -17.15
N LYS A 290 3.72 18.39 -16.82
CA LYS A 290 3.94 18.90 -15.46
C LYS A 290 2.66 19.62 -15.17
N THR A 291 1.98 19.28 -14.07
CA THR A 291 0.74 19.98 -13.74
C THR A 291 1.07 21.45 -13.88
N ASN A 292 0.12 22.28 -14.27
CA ASN A 292 0.37 23.71 -14.37
C ASN A 292 1.11 24.22 -13.13
N ARG A 293 0.81 23.64 -11.96
CA ARG A 293 1.51 23.86 -10.69
C ARG A 293 3.00 23.53 -10.80
N GLN A 294 3.36 22.30 -11.17
CA GLN A 294 4.76 21.84 -11.26
C GLN A 294 5.54 22.61 -12.33
N THR A 295 4.90 22.93 -13.45
CA THR A 295 5.51 23.75 -14.52
C THR A 295 5.83 25.15 -14.01
N VAL A 296 4.87 25.80 -13.34
CA VAL A 296 5.02 27.14 -12.78
C VAL A 296 6.04 27.11 -11.65
N GLN A 297 5.97 26.16 -10.74
CA GLN A 297 6.91 26.02 -9.62
C GLN A 297 8.34 25.86 -10.09
N ALA A 298 8.59 24.92 -11.04
CA ALA A 298 9.92 24.69 -11.58
C ALA A 298 10.46 25.90 -12.39
N ARG A 299 9.59 26.55 -13.15
CA ARG A 299 9.95 27.68 -13.99
C ARG A 299 10.33 28.93 -13.21
N PHE A 300 9.59 29.20 -12.13
CA PHE A 300 9.75 30.42 -11.32
C PHE A 300 10.46 30.19 -9.98
N GLY A 301 10.84 28.95 -9.66
CA GLY A 301 11.52 28.59 -8.42
C GLY A 301 10.69 28.91 -7.17
N LEU A 302 9.36 28.74 -7.23
CA LEU A 302 8.45 29.12 -6.15
C LEU A 302 8.47 28.07 -5.03
N ALA A 303 8.37 28.55 -3.77
CA ALA A 303 8.20 27.69 -2.62
C ALA A 303 6.82 27.01 -2.62
N GLU A 304 6.70 25.88 -1.91
CA GLU A 304 5.47 25.09 -1.84
C GLU A 304 4.30 25.89 -1.30
N GLU A 305 4.54 26.69 -0.23
CA GLU A 305 3.52 27.56 0.37
C GLU A 305 2.99 28.63 -0.60
N THR A 306 3.87 29.10 -1.50
CA THR A 306 3.47 30.06 -2.55
C THR A 306 2.57 29.37 -3.58
N MET A 307 2.87 28.12 -3.92
CA MET A 307 2.06 27.33 -4.84
C MET A 307 0.69 27.01 -4.24
N ASP A 308 0.63 26.68 -2.94
CA ASP A 308 -0.63 26.45 -2.22
C ASP A 308 -1.52 27.70 -2.21
N TYR A 309 -0.91 28.87 -1.99
CA TYR A 309 -1.62 30.14 -2.06
C TYR A 309 -2.18 30.44 -3.46
N LEU A 310 -1.40 30.16 -4.52
CA LEU A 310 -1.83 30.34 -5.89
C LEU A 310 -2.96 29.38 -6.25
N GLU A 311 -2.95 28.14 -5.79
CA GLU A 311 -4.04 27.18 -6.02
C GLU A 311 -5.32 27.54 -5.26
N ALA A 312 -5.19 28.01 -4.03
CA ALA A 312 -6.33 28.45 -3.21
C ALA A 312 -6.98 29.74 -3.72
N TYR A 313 -6.32 30.49 -4.62
CA TYR A 313 -6.87 31.69 -5.21
C TYR A 313 -8.08 31.36 -6.10
N ARG A 314 -9.14 32.17 -6.05
CA ARG A 314 -10.41 31.97 -6.78
C ARG A 314 -10.23 31.61 -8.26
N TYR A 315 -9.20 32.14 -8.90
CA TYR A 315 -8.86 31.91 -10.31
C TYR A 315 -7.53 31.18 -10.45
N GLY A 316 -7.09 30.45 -9.42
CA GLY A 316 -5.76 29.82 -9.32
C GLY A 316 -5.51 28.84 -10.46
N ALA A 317 -6.46 27.98 -10.77
CA ALA A 317 -6.33 27.00 -11.86
C ALA A 317 -6.12 27.67 -13.23
N ASP A 318 -6.90 28.71 -13.56
CA ASP A 318 -6.77 29.47 -14.82
C ASP A 318 -5.45 30.25 -14.87
N LEU A 319 -5.04 30.83 -13.75
CA LEU A 319 -3.75 31.53 -13.62
C LEU A 319 -2.58 30.60 -13.82
N LEU A 320 -2.58 29.45 -13.16
CA LEU A 320 -1.51 28.44 -13.28
C LEU A 320 -1.44 27.89 -14.69
N GLN A 321 -2.57 27.65 -15.34
CA GLN A 321 -2.63 27.23 -16.74
C GLN A 321 -1.99 28.26 -17.68
N LYS A 322 -2.33 29.54 -17.51
CA LYS A 322 -1.75 30.63 -18.32
C LYS A 322 -0.26 30.83 -18.06
N LEU A 323 0.19 30.75 -16.80
CA LEU A 323 1.59 30.86 -16.44
C LEU A 323 2.42 29.66 -16.94
N ALA A 324 1.84 28.46 -16.93
CA ALA A 324 2.50 27.27 -17.47
C ALA A 324 2.64 27.35 -19.01
N ALA A 325 1.65 27.92 -19.70
CA ALA A 325 1.62 28.07 -21.15
C ALA A 325 2.39 29.29 -21.67
N ALA A 326 2.73 30.27 -20.81
CA ALA A 326 3.49 31.43 -21.20
C ALA A 326 4.92 31.03 -21.64
N ASN A 327 5.36 31.42 -22.83
CA ASN A 327 6.71 31.15 -23.34
C ASN A 327 7.78 32.05 -22.70
#